data_a5074909b898efad80d043db81553a4b
#
_entry.id   a5074909b898efad80d043db81553a4b
#
_cell.length_a   1.000
_cell.length_b   1.000
_cell.length_c   1.000
_cell.angle_alpha   90.00
_cell.angle_beta   90.00
_cell.angle_gamma   90.00
#
_symmetry.space_group_name_H-M   'P 1'
#
loop_
_entity.id
_entity.type
_entity.pdbx_description
1 polymer ?
#
loop_
_entity_poly.entity_id
_entity_poly.type
_entity_poly.pdbx_seq_one_letter_code
_entity_poly.pdbx_strand_id
1 'polypeptide(L)'
;MNKLTRKLRDENNELEKQLSTETEDIQTDMVVYIRSANISELDQERVRRDITQMLIDGEARGESAADVIGGDYKAFCDEIIAEIPKLSRAKRVLTAVRDTLPALMMLFAIWAAFSVLKQIINGQTWYITPLSISDIITGAALLIAATLIVVYITKNSFDSRPAPLVCLVLLIIAIALCGALLLPEKAVFSPHIAADAALLAVLYAVYKIIDNRL
;
A
#
# COMPACT_ATOMS: atom_id res chain seq x y z
N MET A 1 13.42 -1.54 3.75
CA MET A 1 13.83 -2.30 2.54
C MET A 1 15.34 -2.44 2.50
N ASN A 2 15.84 -3.67 2.39
CA ASN A 2 17.27 -3.96 2.33
C ASN A 2 17.92 -3.30 1.10
N LYS A 3 19.21 -2.92 1.21
CA LYS A 3 20.00 -2.28 0.13
C LYS A 3 20.04 -3.15 -1.15
N LEU A 4 20.12 -4.46 -0.99
CA LEU A 4 20.08 -5.41 -2.10
C LEU A 4 18.72 -5.41 -2.83
N THR A 5 17.62 -5.45 -2.07
CA THR A 5 16.26 -5.43 -2.62
C THR A 5 16.01 -4.13 -3.40
N ARG A 6 16.48 -2.99 -2.87
CA ARG A 6 16.36 -1.70 -3.55
C ARG A 6 17.11 -1.71 -4.88
N LYS A 7 18.35 -2.18 -4.89
CA LYS A 7 19.16 -2.27 -6.12
C LYS A 7 18.46 -3.15 -7.16
N LEU A 8 17.99 -4.33 -6.75
CA LEU A 8 17.30 -5.27 -7.65
C LEU A 8 15.99 -4.65 -8.20
N ARG A 9 15.24 -3.94 -7.37
CA ARG A 9 14.03 -3.22 -7.83
C ARG A 9 14.36 -2.15 -8.86
N ASP A 10 15.43 -1.37 -8.63
CA ASP A 10 15.82 -0.33 -9.56
C ASP A 10 16.29 -0.93 -10.91
N GLU A 11 17.02 -2.06 -10.87
CA GLU A 11 17.38 -2.83 -12.06
C GLU A 11 16.14 -3.38 -12.80
N ASN A 12 15.15 -3.91 -12.06
CA ASN A 12 13.91 -4.41 -12.64
C ASN A 12 13.10 -3.30 -13.32
N ASN A 13 13.04 -2.10 -12.71
CA ASN A 13 12.36 -0.96 -13.31
C ASN A 13 12.99 -0.55 -14.66
N GLU A 14 14.29 -0.71 -14.81
CA GLU A 14 14.95 -0.45 -16.11
C GLU A 14 14.72 -1.61 -17.10
N LEU A 15 14.68 -2.86 -16.61
CA LEU A 15 14.44 -4.02 -17.42
C LEU A 15 13.04 -4.02 -18.06
N GLU A 16 12.02 -3.64 -17.30
CA GLU A 16 10.62 -3.57 -17.74
C GLU A 16 10.38 -2.60 -18.89
N LYS A 17 11.18 -1.56 -19.02
CA LYS A 17 11.08 -0.60 -20.14
C LYS A 17 11.35 -1.23 -21.51
N GLN A 18 11.85 -2.47 -21.55
CA GLN A 18 12.10 -3.20 -22.77
C GLN A 18 10.88 -3.97 -23.26
N LEU A 19 9.85 -4.13 -22.43
CA LEU A 19 8.61 -4.80 -22.78
C LEU A 19 7.73 -3.92 -23.67
N SER A 20 6.94 -4.53 -24.53
CA SER A 20 5.84 -3.87 -25.21
C SER A 20 4.73 -3.49 -24.22
N THR A 21 3.92 -2.48 -24.52
CA THR A 21 2.86 -2.02 -23.63
C THR A 21 1.88 -3.14 -23.25
N GLU A 22 1.53 -4.02 -24.19
CA GLU A 22 0.62 -5.14 -23.94
C GLU A 22 1.20 -6.15 -22.95
N THR A 23 2.49 -6.49 -23.10
CA THR A 23 3.19 -7.42 -22.22
C THR A 23 3.48 -6.78 -20.85
N GLU A 24 3.74 -5.46 -20.80
CA GLU A 24 3.92 -4.70 -19.55
C GLU A 24 2.66 -4.73 -18.68
N ASP A 25 1.47 -4.61 -19.27
CA ASP A 25 0.20 -4.70 -18.53
C ASP A 25 0.04 -6.07 -17.88
N ILE A 26 0.28 -7.15 -18.63
CA ILE A 26 0.22 -8.53 -18.12
C ILE A 26 1.25 -8.75 -17.01
N GLN A 27 2.48 -8.31 -17.22
CA GLN A 27 3.56 -8.42 -16.26
C GLN A 27 3.22 -7.64 -14.98
N THR A 28 2.63 -6.45 -15.10
CA THR A 28 2.19 -5.63 -13.97
C THR A 28 1.16 -6.37 -13.11
N ASP A 29 0.15 -6.99 -13.72
CA ASP A 29 -0.86 -7.77 -13.01
C ASP A 29 -0.25 -8.95 -12.25
N MET A 30 0.70 -9.67 -12.87
CA MET A 30 1.43 -10.76 -12.24
C MET A 30 2.26 -10.27 -11.05
N VAL A 31 2.96 -9.14 -11.19
CA VAL A 31 3.78 -8.54 -10.12
C VAL A 31 2.90 -8.09 -8.96
N VAL A 32 1.74 -7.46 -9.22
CA VAL A 32 0.77 -7.07 -8.18
C VAL A 32 0.28 -8.30 -7.42
N TYR A 33 -0.01 -9.39 -8.12
CA TYR A 33 -0.42 -10.66 -7.52
C TYR A 33 0.69 -11.24 -6.62
N ILE A 34 1.93 -11.33 -7.12
CA ILE A 34 3.10 -11.85 -6.38
C ILE A 34 3.39 -11.00 -5.14
N ARG A 35 3.22 -9.68 -5.19
CA ARG A 35 3.38 -8.78 -4.05
C ARG A 35 2.39 -9.04 -2.92
N SER A 36 1.24 -9.64 -3.21
CA SER A 36 0.27 -10.06 -2.20
C SER A 36 0.66 -11.36 -1.48
N ALA A 37 1.62 -12.11 -2.02
CA ALA A 37 2.05 -13.38 -1.48
C ALA A 37 2.87 -13.24 -0.20
N ASN A 38 2.82 -14.26 0.67
CA ASN A 38 3.56 -14.29 1.93
C ASN A 38 5.03 -14.74 1.75
N ILE A 39 5.77 -14.05 0.87
CA ILE A 39 7.19 -14.25 0.57
C ILE A 39 7.99 -12.98 0.85
N SER A 40 9.33 -13.08 0.89
CA SER A 40 10.16 -11.91 1.17
C SER A 40 10.17 -10.92 0.02
N GLU A 41 10.35 -9.60 0.31
CA GLU A 41 10.47 -8.57 -0.73
C GLU A 41 11.62 -8.87 -1.71
N LEU A 42 12.70 -9.47 -1.24
CA LEU A 42 13.82 -9.86 -2.10
C LEU A 42 13.40 -10.95 -3.07
N ASP A 43 12.64 -11.95 -2.60
CA ASP A 43 12.17 -13.03 -3.46
C ASP A 43 11.09 -12.53 -4.43
N GLN A 44 10.22 -11.60 -4.01
CA GLN A 44 9.28 -10.93 -4.93
C GLN A 44 10.00 -10.23 -6.08
N GLU A 45 11.08 -9.48 -5.79
CA GLU A 45 11.85 -8.81 -6.84
C GLU A 45 12.68 -9.78 -7.70
N ARG A 46 13.12 -10.92 -7.17
CA ARG A 46 13.75 -11.98 -7.96
C ARG A 46 12.78 -12.60 -8.95
N VAL A 47 11.60 -13.00 -8.48
CA VAL A 47 10.55 -13.55 -9.34
C VAL A 47 10.12 -12.54 -10.40
N ARG A 48 9.95 -11.28 -10.03
CA ARG A 48 9.67 -10.19 -10.97
C ARG A 48 10.71 -10.14 -12.09
N ARG A 49 12.00 -10.21 -11.73
CA ARG A 49 13.10 -10.21 -12.70
C ARG A 49 13.03 -11.39 -13.65
N ASP A 50 12.82 -12.60 -13.10
CA ASP A 50 12.80 -13.82 -13.88
C ASP A 50 11.62 -13.81 -14.86
N ILE A 51 10.43 -13.40 -14.43
CA ILE A 51 9.26 -13.25 -15.30
C ILE A 51 9.50 -12.20 -16.38
N THR A 52 10.02 -11.03 -16.01
CA THR A 52 10.30 -9.95 -16.98
C THR A 52 11.29 -10.40 -18.04
N GLN A 53 12.36 -11.13 -17.64
CA GLN A 53 13.34 -11.64 -18.58
C GLN A 53 12.74 -12.69 -19.51
N MET A 54 11.91 -13.62 -18.99
CA MET A 54 11.21 -14.62 -19.80
C MET A 54 10.32 -13.95 -20.87
N LEU A 55 9.62 -12.89 -20.51
CA LEU A 55 8.76 -12.14 -21.42
C LEU A 55 9.57 -11.40 -22.50
N ILE A 56 10.67 -10.74 -22.13
CA ILE A 56 11.57 -10.07 -23.09
C ILE A 56 12.13 -11.09 -24.08
N ASP A 57 12.60 -12.24 -23.59
CA ASP A 57 13.16 -13.30 -24.44
C ASP A 57 12.09 -13.90 -25.36
N GLY A 58 10.83 -14.00 -24.91
CA GLY A 58 9.69 -14.42 -25.72
C GLY A 58 9.37 -13.41 -26.82
N GLU A 59 9.27 -12.12 -26.50
CA GLU A 59 9.04 -11.07 -27.50
C GLU A 59 10.15 -11.04 -28.56
N ALA A 60 11.40 -11.25 -28.15
CA ALA A 60 12.52 -11.34 -29.10
C ALA A 60 12.39 -12.51 -30.10
N ARG A 61 11.66 -13.58 -29.72
CA ARG A 61 11.30 -14.70 -30.60
C ARG A 61 10.00 -14.50 -31.37
N GLY A 62 9.26 -13.39 -31.12
CA GLY A 62 7.95 -13.12 -31.71
C GLY A 62 6.81 -13.89 -31.04
N GLU A 63 7.00 -14.37 -29.80
CA GLU A 63 6.02 -15.08 -28.99
C GLU A 63 5.19 -14.09 -28.15
N SER A 64 3.91 -14.36 -27.97
CA SER A 64 3.08 -13.60 -27.04
C SER A 64 3.34 -14.00 -25.58
N ALA A 65 2.94 -13.17 -24.62
CA ALA A 65 3.02 -13.53 -23.19
C ALA A 65 2.28 -14.84 -22.89
N ALA A 66 1.16 -15.11 -23.58
CA ALA A 66 0.40 -16.35 -23.45
C ALA A 66 1.16 -17.57 -23.97
N ASP A 67 1.98 -17.40 -25.02
CA ASP A 67 2.81 -18.49 -25.57
C ASP A 67 3.98 -18.83 -24.63
N VAL A 68 4.55 -17.80 -23.96
CA VAL A 68 5.70 -17.94 -23.06
C VAL A 68 5.31 -18.52 -21.69
N ILE A 69 4.22 -18.03 -21.10
CA ILE A 69 3.83 -18.32 -19.71
C ILE A 69 2.68 -19.32 -19.65
N GLY A 70 1.89 -19.42 -20.72
CA GLY A 70 0.61 -20.09 -20.72
C GLY A 70 -0.56 -19.13 -20.47
N GLY A 71 -1.78 -19.55 -20.82
CA GLY A 71 -2.96 -18.67 -20.76
C GLY A 71 -3.47 -18.40 -19.34
N ASP A 72 -3.07 -19.20 -18.33
CA ASP A 72 -3.45 -19.01 -16.93
C ASP A 72 -2.29 -18.40 -16.11
N TYR A 73 -2.15 -17.07 -16.22
CA TYR A 73 -1.14 -16.30 -15.50
C TYR A 73 -1.22 -16.46 -13.99
N LYS A 74 -2.45 -16.66 -13.46
CA LYS A 74 -2.64 -16.84 -12.03
C LYS A 74 -2.10 -18.19 -11.57
N ALA A 75 -2.40 -19.27 -12.28
CA ALA A 75 -1.88 -20.60 -11.97
C ALA A 75 -0.35 -20.63 -12.02
N PHE A 76 0.25 -19.99 -13.02
CA PHE A 76 1.69 -19.85 -13.12
C PHE A 76 2.30 -19.12 -11.92
N CYS A 77 1.71 -17.99 -11.49
CA CYS A 77 2.16 -17.29 -10.30
C CYS A 77 2.01 -18.14 -9.03
N ASP A 78 0.90 -18.88 -8.90
CA ASP A 78 0.65 -19.77 -7.74
C ASP A 78 1.71 -20.88 -7.65
N GLU A 79 2.10 -21.48 -8.78
CA GLU A 79 3.18 -22.49 -8.84
C GLU A 79 4.51 -21.92 -8.37
N ILE A 80 4.92 -20.76 -8.87
CA ILE A 80 6.17 -20.10 -8.44
C ILE A 80 6.13 -19.78 -6.95
N ILE A 81 5.02 -19.20 -6.46
CA ILE A 81 4.87 -18.84 -5.04
C ILE A 81 4.92 -20.08 -4.14
N ALA A 82 4.45 -21.24 -4.61
CA ALA A 82 4.47 -22.48 -3.85
C ALA A 82 5.89 -23.01 -3.58
N GLU A 83 6.84 -22.74 -4.48
CA GLU A 83 8.24 -23.17 -4.35
C GLU A 83 9.07 -22.28 -3.43
N ILE A 84 8.60 -21.06 -3.13
CA ILE A 84 9.35 -20.08 -2.36
C ILE A 84 9.05 -20.24 -0.85
N PRO A 85 10.08 -20.20 0.02
CA PRO A 85 9.89 -20.24 1.46
C PRO A 85 9.02 -19.10 1.97
N LYS A 86 7.95 -19.43 2.69
CA LYS A 86 7.03 -18.44 3.26
C LYS A 86 7.66 -17.73 4.45
N LEU A 87 7.33 -16.45 4.62
CA LEU A 87 7.72 -15.67 5.78
C LEU A 87 7.16 -16.28 7.07
N SER A 88 7.95 -16.28 8.13
CA SER A 88 7.47 -16.63 9.47
C SER A 88 6.36 -15.67 9.93
N ARG A 89 5.49 -16.13 10.83
CA ARG A 89 4.39 -15.30 11.38
C ARG A 89 4.90 -13.98 11.96
N ALA A 90 6.03 -14.00 12.68
CA ALA A 90 6.62 -12.81 13.27
C ALA A 90 7.08 -11.82 12.20
N LYS A 91 7.78 -12.27 11.15
CA LYS A 91 8.21 -11.42 10.05
C LYS A 91 7.02 -10.84 9.29
N ARG A 92 5.98 -11.64 9.04
CA ARG A 92 4.75 -11.19 8.37
C ARG A 92 4.07 -10.05 9.14
N VAL A 93 3.91 -10.20 10.48
CA VAL A 93 3.34 -9.14 11.32
C VAL A 93 4.22 -7.89 11.28
N LEU A 94 5.53 -8.06 11.40
CA LEU A 94 6.47 -6.94 11.37
C LEU A 94 6.44 -6.19 10.04
N THR A 95 6.35 -6.90 8.91
CA THR A 95 6.18 -6.30 7.58
C THR A 95 4.86 -5.54 7.49
N ALA A 96 3.74 -6.14 7.93
CA ALA A 96 2.44 -5.48 7.92
C ALA A 96 2.44 -4.19 8.76
N VAL A 97 3.05 -4.21 9.95
CA VAL A 97 3.21 -3.01 10.78
C VAL A 97 4.06 -1.97 10.07
N ARG A 98 5.22 -2.35 9.51
CA ARG A 98 6.07 -1.43 8.74
C ARG A 98 5.31 -0.76 7.60
N ASP A 99 4.54 -1.53 6.84
CA ASP A 99 3.86 -1.04 5.64
C ASP A 99 2.66 -0.13 5.96
N THR A 100 2.02 -0.33 7.13
CA THR A 100 0.91 0.51 7.58
C THR A 100 1.35 1.81 8.25
N LEU A 101 2.54 1.85 8.87
CA LEU A 101 3.04 3.04 9.59
C LEU A 101 3.12 4.31 8.74
N PRO A 102 3.64 4.31 7.48
CA PRO A 102 3.67 5.50 6.64
C PRO A 102 2.29 6.04 6.31
N ALA A 103 1.31 5.16 6.07
CA ALA A 103 -0.07 5.56 5.80
C ALA A 103 -0.71 6.21 7.05
N LEU A 104 -0.46 5.64 8.23
CA LEU A 104 -0.88 6.22 9.52
C LEU A 104 -0.25 7.60 9.75
N MET A 105 1.06 7.73 9.55
CA MET A 105 1.77 9.00 9.69
C MET A 105 1.23 10.07 8.74
N MET A 106 0.97 9.70 7.47
CA MET A 106 0.42 10.62 6.48
C MET A 106 -0.99 11.07 6.84
N LEU A 107 -1.86 10.13 7.25
CA LEU A 107 -3.23 10.43 7.67
C LEU A 107 -3.24 11.37 8.89
N PHE A 108 -2.38 11.10 9.86
CA PHE A 108 -2.24 11.94 11.04
C PHE A 108 -1.69 13.34 10.70
N ALA A 109 -0.69 13.43 9.80
CA ALA A 109 -0.15 14.71 9.36
C ALA A 109 -1.19 15.56 8.62
N ILE A 110 -2.01 14.93 7.76
CA ILE A 110 -3.12 15.58 7.06
C ILE A 110 -4.14 16.09 8.07
N TRP A 111 -4.56 15.24 9.02
CA TRP A 111 -5.48 15.66 10.08
C TRP A 111 -4.94 16.84 10.89
N ALA A 112 -3.68 16.79 11.33
CA ALA A 112 -3.05 17.88 12.09
C ALA A 112 -3.01 19.19 11.28
N ALA A 113 -2.67 19.13 9.99
CA ALA A 113 -2.66 20.29 9.10
C ALA A 113 -4.06 20.92 8.96
N PHE A 114 -5.09 20.09 8.73
CA PHE A 114 -6.48 20.58 8.66
C PHE A 114 -6.98 21.12 9.99
N SER A 115 -6.59 20.51 11.11
CA SER A 115 -6.91 20.99 12.44
C SER A 115 -6.34 22.39 12.68
N VAL A 116 -5.07 22.61 12.37
CA VAL A 116 -4.42 23.94 12.45
C VAL A 116 -5.12 24.95 11.54
N LEU A 117 -5.42 24.58 10.29
CA LEU A 117 -6.10 25.46 9.33
C LEU A 117 -7.49 25.88 9.87
N LYS A 118 -8.26 24.93 10.41
CA LYS A 118 -9.58 25.19 11.03
C LYS A 118 -9.46 26.18 12.20
N GLN A 119 -8.44 26.04 13.05
CA GLN A 119 -8.20 26.95 14.17
C GLN A 119 -7.86 28.37 13.70
N ILE A 120 -7.02 28.51 12.67
CA ILE A 120 -6.66 29.80 12.08
C ILE A 120 -7.90 30.48 11.49
N ILE A 121 -8.71 29.77 10.71
CA ILE A 121 -9.93 30.30 10.07
C ILE A 121 -10.94 30.77 11.13
N ASN A 122 -11.07 30.04 12.24
CA ASN A 122 -12.00 30.37 13.31
C ASN A 122 -11.45 31.39 14.31
N GLY A 123 -10.25 31.96 14.10
CA GLY A 123 -9.61 32.91 14.99
C GLY A 123 -9.23 32.33 16.35
N GLN A 124 -9.04 31.01 16.43
CA GLN A 124 -8.69 30.29 17.64
C GLN A 124 -7.18 30.04 17.75
N THR A 125 -6.74 29.42 18.84
CA THR A 125 -5.33 29.13 19.10
C THR A 125 -4.79 28.05 18.15
N TRP A 126 -4.04 28.44 17.12
CA TRP A 126 -3.53 27.57 16.05
C TRP A 126 -2.54 26.47 16.52
N TYR A 127 -1.93 26.63 17.69
CA TYR A 127 -0.99 25.66 18.26
C TYR A 127 -1.64 24.52 19.06
N ILE A 128 -2.99 24.52 19.16
CA ILE A 128 -3.76 23.45 19.77
C ILE A 128 -4.52 22.71 18.65
N THR A 129 -4.42 21.39 18.65
CA THR A 129 -5.03 20.51 17.65
C THR A 129 -6.11 19.65 18.34
N PRO A 130 -7.36 20.12 18.42
CA PRO A 130 -8.42 19.37 19.07
C PRO A 130 -8.76 18.12 18.27
N LEU A 131 -8.66 16.95 18.91
CA LEU A 131 -9.03 15.65 18.36
C LEU A 131 -10.41 15.27 18.86
N SER A 132 -11.38 15.13 17.96
CA SER A 132 -12.74 14.72 18.25
C SER A 132 -12.96 13.21 18.08
N ILE A 133 -14.05 12.68 18.64
CA ILE A 133 -14.48 11.30 18.37
C ILE A 133 -14.74 11.11 16.87
N SER A 134 -15.31 12.11 16.20
CA SER A 134 -15.54 12.13 14.77
C SER A 134 -14.25 11.90 13.98
N ASP A 135 -13.14 12.58 14.34
CA ASP A 135 -11.85 12.44 13.68
C ASP A 135 -11.30 11.02 13.83
N ILE A 136 -11.41 10.44 15.03
CA ILE A 136 -10.94 9.07 15.31
C ILE A 136 -11.73 8.04 14.49
N ILE A 137 -13.05 8.15 14.47
CA ILE A 137 -13.91 7.20 13.72
C ILE A 137 -13.68 7.34 12.23
N THR A 138 -13.61 8.57 11.71
CA THR A 138 -13.34 8.83 10.29
C THR A 138 -11.97 8.33 9.89
N GLY A 139 -10.93 8.58 10.69
CA GLY A 139 -9.58 8.08 10.45
C GLY A 139 -9.51 6.55 10.45
N ALA A 140 -10.15 5.89 11.40
CA ALA A 140 -10.23 4.42 11.45
C ALA A 140 -10.98 3.85 10.23
N ALA A 141 -12.11 4.45 9.85
CA ALA A 141 -12.87 4.05 8.67
C ALA A 141 -12.03 4.17 7.38
N LEU A 142 -11.30 5.27 7.21
CA LEU A 142 -10.42 5.47 6.05
C LEU A 142 -9.29 4.43 5.99
N LEU A 143 -8.70 4.06 7.13
CA LEU A 143 -7.65 3.03 7.19
C LEU A 143 -8.19 1.65 6.83
N ILE A 144 -9.33 1.26 7.41
CA ILE A 144 -9.99 -0.02 7.08
C ILE A 144 -10.28 -0.08 5.59
N ALA A 145 -10.79 0.99 5.09
CA ALA A 145 -11.14 1.15 3.70
C ALA A 145 -9.96 1.05 2.74
N ALA A 146 -8.90 1.79 3.00
CA ALA A 146 -7.66 1.69 2.22
C ALA A 146 -7.12 0.25 2.22
N THR A 147 -7.16 -0.42 3.37
CA THR A 147 -6.74 -1.83 3.49
C THR A 147 -7.61 -2.76 2.63
N LEU A 148 -8.94 -2.59 2.69
CA LEU A 148 -9.86 -3.40 1.88
C LEU A 148 -9.67 -3.18 0.37
N ILE A 149 -9.41 -1.95 -0.05
CA ILE A 149 -9.11 -1.61 -1.45
C ILE A 149 -7.83 -2.33 -1.90
N VAL A 150 -6.75 -2.23 -1.13
CA VAL A 150 -5.48 -2.89 -1.46
C VAL A 150 -5.67 -4.40 -1.55
N VAL A 151 -6.34 -5.03 -0.56
CA VAL A 151 -6.62 -6.47 -0.58
C VAL A 151 -7.48 -6.87 -1.77
N TYR A 152 -8.48 -6.05 -2.14
CA TYR A 152 -9.30 -6.30 -3.30
C TYR A 152 -8.49 -6.26 -4.60
N ILE A 153 -7.71 -5.20 -4.82
CA ILE A 153 -6.88 -5.04 -6.02
C ILE A 153 -5.88 -6.20 -6.15
N THR A 154 -5.18 -6.53 -5.06
CA THR A 154 -4.16 -7.60 -5.10
C THR A 154 -4.74 -8.99 -5.33
N LYS A 155 -5.97 -9.27 -4.85
CA LYS A 155 -6.62 -10.57 -5.09
C LYS A 155 -7.27 -10.70 -6.47
N ASN A 156 -7.64 -9.59 -7.08
CA ASN A 156 -8.35 -9.55 -8.36
C ASN A 156 -7.52 -8.84 -9.44
N SER A 157 -6.18 -8.90 -9.36
CA SER A 157 -5.29 -8.25 -10.33
C SER A 157 -5.51 -8.75 -11.77
N PHE A 158 -5.97 -9.99 -11.93
CA PHE A 158 -6.30 -10.58 -13.23
C PHE A 158 -7.79 -10.41 -13.65
N ASP A 159 -8.63 -9.77 -12.83
CA ASP A 159 -10.06 -9.54 -13.14
C ASP A 159 -10.31 -8.05 -13.36
N SER A 160 -10.59 -7.70 -14.60
CA SER A 160 -10.80 -6.31 -15.04
C SER A 160 -12.16 -5.69 -14.65
N ARG A 161 -12.86 -6.20 -13.62
CA ARG A 161 -14.17 -5.68 -13.20
C ARG A 161 -14.04 -4.58 -12.13
N PRO A 162 -14.07 -3.29 -12.50
CA PRO A 162 -13.91 -2.18 -11.55
C PRO A 162 -15.13 -1.91 -10.67
N ALA A 163 -16.31 -2.44 -11.05
CA ALA A 163 -17.57 -2.10 -10.38
C ALA A 163 -17.60 -2.35 -8.86
N PRO A 164 -17.10 -3.48 -8.30
CA PRO A 164 -17.08 -3.69 -6.85
C PRO A 164 -16.15 -2.71 -6.14
N LEU A 165 -15.02 -2.35 -6.76
CA LEU A 165 -14.08 -1.38 -6.20
C LEU A 165 -14.69 0.01 -6.12
N VAL A 166 -15.39 0.45 -7.17
CA VAL A 166 -16.09 1.74 -7.20
C VAL A 166 -17.15 1.79 -6.09
N CYS A 167 -17.97 0.74 -5.96
CA CYS A 167 -18.98 0.66 -4.89
C CYS A 167 -18.34 0.73 -3.49
N LEU A 168 -17.21 0.05 -3.27
CA LEU A 168 -16.48 0.10 -2.01
C LEU A 168 -15.97 1.50 -1.72
N VAL A 169 -15.34 2.18 -2.68
CA VAL A 169 -14.85 3.56 -2.53
C VAL A 169 -16.00 4.52 -2.20
N LEU A 170 -17.12 4.42 -2.90
CA LEU A 170 -18.32 5.26 -2.64
C LEU A 170 -18.88 5.01 -1.23
N LEU A 171 -18.95 3.75 -0.79
CA LEU A 171 -19.38 3.41 0.57
C LEU A 171 -18.47 4.06 1.62
N ILE A 172 -17.18 4.07 1.40
CA ILE A 172 -16.19 4.68 2.31
C ILE A 172 -16.36 6.18 2.38
N ILE A 173 -16.50 6.84 1.24
CA ILE A 173 -16.76 8.28 1.17
C ILE A 173 -18.06 8.59 1.92
N ALA A 174 -19.11 7.79 1.75
CA ALA A 174 -20.36 7.96 2.46
C ALA A 174 -20.20 7.81 3.98
N ILE A 175 -19.46 6.81 4.46
CA ILE A 175 -19.16 6.60 5.90
C ILE A 175 -18.35 7.78 6.44
N ALA A 176 -17.33 8.25 5.73
CA ALA A 176 -16.52 9.39 6.15
C ALA A 176 -17.36 10.69 6.24
N LEU A 177 -18.23 10.94 5.26
CA LEU A 177 -19.14 12.08 5.26
C LEU A 177 -20.17 11.98 6.37
N CYS A 178 -20.78 10.82 6.60
CA CYS A 178 -21.70 10.59 7.70
C CYS A 178 -21.01 10.79 9.06
N GLY A 179 -19.79 10.31 9.23
CA GLY A 179 -18.99 10.54 10.43
C GLY A 179 -18.73 12.02 10.69
N ALA A 180 -18.36 12.76 9.65
CA ALA A 180 -18.09 14.19 9.74
C ALA A 180 -19.35 15.03 10.03
N LEU A 181 -20.54 14.62 9.53
CA LEU A 181 -21.77 15.40 9.64
C LEU A 181 -22.62 15.03 10.86
N LEU A 182 -22.61 13.77 11.28
CA LEU A 182 -23.54 13.26 12.31
C LEU A 182 -22.91 13.11 13.69
N LEU A 183 -21.59 13.03 13.79
CA LEU A 183 -20.91 12.86 15.07
C LEU A 183 -20.55 14.21 15.70
N PRO A 184 -20.65 14.31 17.04
CA PRO A 184 -20.35 15.57 17.73
C PRO A 184 -18.86 15.92 17.59
N GLU A 185 -18.57 17.18 17.27
CA GLU A 185 -17.21 17.75 17.20
C GLU A 185 -16.57 17.96 18.58
N LYS A 186 -17.09 17.31 19.64
CA LYS A 186 -16.58 17.48 20.99
C LYS A 186 -15.16 16.92 21.08
N ALA A 187 -14.18 17.79 21.33
CA ALA A 187 -12.79 17.38 21.50
C ALA A 187 -12.66 16.43 22.71
N VAL A 188 -12.06 15.27 22.49
CA VAL A 188 -11.70 14.29 23.53
C VAL A 188 -10.33 14.62 24.09
N PHE A 189 -9.46 15.10 23.24
CA PHE A 189 -8.08 15.42 23.53
C PHE A 189 -7.65 16.65 22.72
N SER A 190 -6.88 17.55 23.30
CA SER A 190 -6.44 18.77 22.65
C SER A 190 -4.93 18.96 22.84
N PRO A 191 -4.11 18.21 22.10
CA PRO A 191 -2.67 18.29 22.21
C PRO A 191 -2.12 19.61 21.66
N HIS A 192 -0.93 19.94 22.10
CA HIS A 192 -0.14 21.01 21.50
C HIS A 192 0.54 20.48 20.24
N ILE A 193 0.64 21.28 19.18
CA ILE A 193 1.26 20.91 17.89
C ILE A 193 2.68 20.32 18.03
N ALA A 194 3.42 20.73 19.07
CA ALA A 194 4.72 20.15 19.37
C ALA A 194 4.63 18.68 19.83
N ALA A 195 3.52 18.29 20.47
CA ALA A 195 3.29 16.89 20.85
C ALA A 195 2.94 16.05 19.60
N ASP A 196 2.20 16.61 18.64
CA ASP A 196 1.89 15.97 17.37
C ASP A 196 3.16 15.74 16.55
N ALA A 197 4.04 16.75 16.48
CA ALA A 197 5.34 16.63 15.83
C ALA A 197 6.24 15.59 16.51
N ALA A 198 6.25 15.55 17.85
CA ALA A 198 6.99 14.53 18.61
C ALA A 198 6.45 13.11 18.35
N LEU A 199 5.13 12.94 18.28
CA LEU A 199 4.49 11.67 17.97
C LEU A 199 4.88 11.18 16.55
N LEU A 200 4.84 12.07 15.56
CA LEU A 200 5.29 11.75 14.19
C LEU A 200 6.76 11.34 14.16
N ALA A 201 7.63 12.04 14.91
CA ALA A 201 9.04 11.69 14.99
C ALA A 201 9.26 10.30 15.63
N VAL A 202 8.50 9.97 16.68
CA VAL A 202 8.54 8.64 17.32
C VAL A 202 8.04 7.56 16.35
N LEU A 203 6.93 7.77 15.67
CA LEU A 203 6.40 6.82 14.67
C LEU A 203 7.41 6.59 13.54
N TYR A 204 8.06 7.65 13.07
CA TYR A 204 9.13 7.55 12.05
C TYR A 204 10.34 6.77 12.57
N ALA A 205 10.76 6.99 13.81
CA ALA A 205 11.85 6.24 14.44
C ALA A 205 11.49 4.74 14.54
N VAL A 206 10.27 4.42 14.97
CA VAL A 206 9.78 3.03 15.03
C VAL A 206 9.76 2.40 13.64
N TYR A 207 9.24 3.10 12.63
CA TYR A 207 9.29 2.67 11.24
C TYR A 207 10.71 2.33 10.80
N LYS A 208 11.67 3.23 11.07
CA LYS A 208 13.07 3.06 10.69
C LYS A 208 13.73 1.86 11.37
N ILE A 209 13.40 1.64 12.65
CA ILE A 209 13.92 0.48 13.43
C ILE A 209 13.40 -0.83 12.84
N ILE A 210 12.09 -0.87 12.49
CA ILE A 210 11.48 -2.06 11.90
C ILE A 210 12.04 -2.32 10.50
N ASP A 211 12.14 -1.28 9.68
CA ASP A 211 12.67 -1.37 8.31
C ASP A 211 14.13 -1.87 8.26
N ASN A 212 14.92 -1.51 9.26
CA ASN A 212 16.32 -1.98 9.38
C ASN A 212 16.43 -3.43 9.87
N ARG A 213 15.37 -4.01 10.47
CA ARG A 213 15.35 -5.39 10.97
C ARG A 213 14.79 -6.41 9.97
N LEU A 214 14.10 -5.96 8.93
CA LEU A 214 13.55 -6.75 7.83
C LEU A 214 14.52 -6.84 6.66
#